data_ada9990157e9dd2dd673f903ff1f337f
#
_entry.id   ada9990157e9dd2dd673f903ff1f337f
#
_cell.length_a   1.000
_cell.length_b   1.000
_cell.length_c   1.000
_cell.angle_alpha   90.00
_cell.angle_beta   90.00
_cell.angle_gamma   90.00
#
_symmetry.space_group_name_H-M   'P 1'
#
loop_
_entity.id
_entity.type
_entity.pdbx_description
1 polymer ?
#
loop_
_entity_poly.entity_id
_entity_poly.type
_entity_poly.pdbx_seq_one_letter_code
_entity_poly.pdbx_strand_id
1 'polypeptide(L)'
;MKRLLLTLLVAATSATVSFAQSHSDRISFGMGALYERGLDATLSWEHETKYHNAWEYFVNGYLKWEDCASCGHVCPESFWHSYNTWGLGIAYKPCVVRGRNHYGNLRIGASGGSNTHDFLAGIHVGYEHNYALRHGWKLYWQAKCDLMVPNHKDLFRTGIVIGFKIPTK
;
A
#
# COMPACT_ATOMS: atom_id res chain seq x y z
N MET A 1 6.31 -2.54 -31.90
CA MET A 1 6.72 -1.62 -30.83
C MET A 1 5.97 -0.27 -30.87
N LYS A 2 5.97 0.48 -31.99
CA LYS A 2 5.27 1.80 -32.08
C LYS A 2 3.76 1.74 -31.76
N ARG A 3 3.05 0.68 -32.15
CA ARG A 3 1.61 0.51 -31.87
C ARG A 3 1.31 0.24 -30.39
N LEU A 4 2.20 -0.45 -29.70
CA LEU A 4 2.06 -0.75 -28.27
C LEU A 4 2.29 0.51 -27.41
N LEU A 5 3.23 1.36 -27.83
CA LEU A 5 3.48 2.66 -27.20
C LEU A 5 2.28 3.61 -27.37
N LEU A 6 1.65 3.59 -28.54
CA LEU A 6 0.48 4.44 -28.84
C LEU A 6 -0.74 4.01 -28.01
N THR A 7 -0.98 2.70 -27.88
CA THR A 7 -2.07 2.17 -27.03
C THR A 7 -1.84 2.45 -25.56
N LEU A 8 -0.60 2.37 -25.06
CA LEU A 8 -0.25 2.75 -23.68
C LEU A 8 -0.43 4.26 -23.46
N LEU A 9 -0.06 5.10 -24.43
CA LEU A 9 -0.24 6.55 -24.36
C LEU A 9 -1.73 6.95 -24.35
N VAL A 10 -2.54 6.31 -25.20
CA VAL A 10 -4.00 6.53 -25.24
C VAL A 10 -4.68 6.04 -23.97
N ALA A 11 -4.25 4.91 -23.41
CA ALA A 11 -4.75 4.41 -22.13
C ALA A 11 -4.39 5.35 -20.97
N ALA A 12 -3.17 5.91 -20.96
CA ALA A 12 -2.74 6.88 -19.97
C ALA A 12 -3.50 8.22 -20.07
N THR A 13 -3.79 8.70 -21.30
CA THR A 13 -4.55 9.95 -21.48
C THR A 13 -6.04 9.78 -21.18
N SER A 14 -6.64 8.61 -21.43
CA SER A 14 -8.04 8.34 -21.07
C SER A 14 -8.24 8.23 -19.55
N ALA A 15 -7.22 7.84 -18.80
CA ALA A 15 -7.27 7.84 -17.33
C ALA A 15 -7.35 9.26 -16.74
N THR A 16 -6.82 10.28 -17.41
CA THR A 16 -6.81 11.66 -16.91
C THR A 16 -8.13 12.42 -17.09
N VAL A 17 -9.03 11.97 -17.96
CA VAL A 17 -10.30 12.67 -18.26
C VAL A 17 -11.40 12.42 -17.23
N SER A 18 -11.23 11.43 -16.34
CA SER A 18 -12.22 11.11 -15.31
C SER A 18 -12.13 11.96 -14.03
N PHE A 19 -11.24 12.93 -13.96
CA PHE A 19 -10.95 13.71 -12.74
C PHE A 19 -11.86 14.93 -12.47
N ALA A 20 -12.94 15.10 -13.20
CA ALA A 20 -13.76 16.32 -13.12
C ALA A 20 -14.96 16.26 -12.13
N GLN A 21 -15.00 15.33 -11.16
CA GLN A 21 -16.14 15.23 -10.23
C GLN A 21 -15.69 15.14 -8.78
N SER A 22 -16.24 16.03 -7.93
CA SER A 22 -16.07 16.17 -6.47
C SER A 22 -15.08 15.18 -5.83
N HIS A 23 -13.82 15.60 -5.76
CA HIS A 23 -12.74 14.81 -5.22
C HIS A 23 -12.57 15.06 -3.73
N SER A 24 -12.12 14.05 -3.03
CA SER A 24 -11.69 14.17 -1.64
C SER A 24 -10.26 13.62 -1.53
N ASP A 25 -9.32 14.52 -1.35
CA ASP A 25 -7.93 14.16 -1.11
C ASP A 25 -7.73 13.81 0.36
N ARG A 26 -6.95 12.75 0.61
CA ARG A 26 -6.67 12.24 1.95
C ARG A 26 -5.21 11.87 2.09
N ILE A 27 -4.67 12.15 3.26
CA ILE A 27 -3.42 11.55 3.70
C ILE A 27 -3.78 10.37 4.59
N SER A 28 -3.17 9.23 4.36
CA SER A 28 -3.36 8.06 5.18
C SER A 28 -2.05 7.56 5.78
N PHE A 29 -2.14 7.08 7.00
CA PHE A 29 -1.07 6.42 7.70
C PHE A 29 -1.56 5.06 8.20
N GLY A 30 -0.81 4.01 7.92
CA GLY A 30 -1.10 2.66 8.36
C GLY A 30 0.12 1.95 8.90
N MET A 31 -0.12 1.11 9.88
CA MET A 31 0.87 0.18 10.41
C MET A 31 0.29 -1.22 10.49
N GLY A 32 1.09 -2.22 10.25
CA GLY A 32 0.62 -3.59 10.26
C GLY A 32 1.67 -4.60 10.64
N ALA A 33 1.18 -5.76 11.04
CA ALA A 33 1.99 -6.94 11.27
C ALA A 33 1.79 -7.92 10.12
N LEU A 34 2.89 -8.41 9.59
CA LEU A 34 2.91 -9.40 8.53
C LEU A 34 3.25 -10.77 9.10
N TYR A 35 2.71 -11.80 8.47
CA TYR A 35 2.82 -13.18 8.92
C TYR A 35 4.28 -13.65 9.09
N GLU A 36 5.18 -13.14 8.26
CA GLU A 36 6.60 -13.53 8.23
C GLU A 36 7.47 -12.76 9.24
N ARG A 37 6.95 -12.43 10.42
CA ARG A 37 7.65 -11.66 11.47
C ARG A 37 8.09 -10.28 10.97
N GLY A 38 7.21 -9.60 10.25
CA GLY A 38 7.46 -8.28 9.68
C GLY A 38 6.55 -7.20 10.21
N LEU A 39 7.08 -5.99 10.35
CA LEU A 39 6.34 -4.76 10.54
C LEU A 39 6.28 -3.99 9.22
N ASP A 40 5.10 -3.50 8.91
CA ASP A 40 4.83 -2.68 7.73
C ASP A 40 4.32 -1.32 8.18
N ALA A 41 4.89 -0.27 7.62
CA ALA A 41 4.42 1.10 7.81
C ALA A 41 4.21 1.75 6.44
N THR A 42 3.03 2.30 6.23
CA THR A 42 2.67 2.93 4.96
C THR A 42 2.17 4.34 5.20
N LEU A 43 2.73 5.30 4.49
CA LEU A 43 2.22 6.65 4.36
C LEU A 43 1.73 6.83 2.94
N SER A 44 0.52 7.33 2.74
CA SER A 44 0.01 7.53 1.38
C SER A 44 -0.83 8.80 1.23
N TRP A 45 -0.88 9.27 0.01
CA TRP A 45 -1.82 10.26 -0.46
C TRP A 45 -2.83 9.59 -1.37
N GLU A 46 -4.11 9.73 -1.04
CA GLU A 46 -5.22 9.10 -1.72
C GLU A 46 -6.13 10.15 -2.34
N HIS A 47 -6.40 9.98 -3.61
CA HIS A 47 -7.35 10.77 -4.38
C HIS A 47 -8.63 9.96 -4.59
N GLU A 48 -9.66 10.25 -3.79
CA GLU A 48 -10.94 9.51 -3.78
C GLU A 48 -11.98 10.20 -4.67
N THR A 49 -12.65 9.42 -5.50
CA THR A 49 -13.75 9.86 -6.35
C THR A 49 -15.10 9.75 -5.63
N LYS A 50 -16.14 10.34 -6.22
CA LYS A 50 -17.53 10.31 -5.70
C LYS A 50 -18.05 8.90 -5.38
N TYR A 51 -17.56 7.87 -6.06
CA TYR A 51 -18.00 6.49 -5.88
C TYR A 51 -17.08 5.66 -4.98
N HIS A 52 -16.22 6.33 -4.20
CA HIS A 52 -15.22 5.69 -3.34
C HIS A 52 -14.17 4.88 -4.08
N ASN A 53 -14.05 5.01 -5.40
CA ASN A 53 -12.86 4.53 -6.09
C ASN A 53 -11.73 5.51 -5.80
N ALA A 54 -10.51 5.03 -5.64
CA ALA A 54 -9.41 5.89 -5.32
C ALA A 54 -8.12 5.52 -6.08
N TRP A 55 -7.28 6.53 -6.29
CA TRP A 55 -5.87 6.37 -6.62
C TRP A 55 -5.05 6.67 -5.39
N GLU A 56 -4.13 5.80 -5.08
CA GLU A 56 -3.23 5.91 -3.94
C GLU A 56 -1.79 6.00 -4.43
N TYR A 57 -1.07 7.01 -3.95
CA TYR A 57 0.38 7.13 -4.07
C TYR A 57 0.96 6.89 -2.70
N PHE A 58 1.84 5.91 -2.55
CA PHE A 58 2.29 5.48 -1.25
C PHE A 58 3.81 5.35 -1.14
N VAL A 59 4.28 5.57 0.07
CA VAL A 59 5.61 5.21 0.56
C VAL A 59 5.42 4.10 1.56
N ASN A 60 6.13 3.01 1.40
CA ASN A 60 6.07 1.87 2.29
C ASN A 60 7.45 1.60 2.87
N GLY A 61 7.49 1.37 4.17
CA GLY A 61 8.64 0.86 4.90
C GLY A 61 8.30 -0.49 5.49
N TYR A 62 9.16 -1.47 5.29
CA TYR A 62 9.01 -2.80 5.82
C TYR A 62 10.27 -3.22 6.57
N LEU A 63 10.06 -3.80 7.73
CA LEU A 63 11.09 -4.31 8.61
C LEU A 63 10.77 -5.75 8.98
N LYS A 64 11.71 -6.65 8.75
CA LYS A 64 11.61 -8.06 9.15
C LYS A 64 12.69 -8.35 10.16
N TRP A 65 12.33 -9.03 11.25
CA TRP A 65 13.28 -9.48 12.26
C TRP A 65 13.45 -10.99 12.26
N GLU A 66 14.64 -11.41 12.63
CA GLU A 66 15.00 -12.82 12.78
C GLU A 66 15.56 -13.05 14.20
N ASP A 67 15.59 -14.30 14.63
CA ASP A 67 16.22 -14.63 15.91
C ASP A 67 17.74 -14.42 15.79
N CYS A 68 18.35 -13.84 16.80
CA CYS A 68 19.78 -13.59 16.84
C CYS A 68 20.54 -14.92 16.90
N ALA A 69 21.56 -15.10 16.05
CA ALA A 69 22.35 -16.31 15.99
C ALA A 69 23.13 -16.62 17.30
N SER A 70 23.43 -15.57 18.09
CA SER A 70 24.21 -15.69 19.33
C SER A 70 23.38 -15.93 20.56
N CYS A 71 22.13 -15.40 20.63
CA CYS A 71 21.29 -15.50 21.83
C CYS A 71 20.00 -16.31 21.62
N GLY A 72 19.66 -16.69 20.38
CA GLY A 72 18.50 -17.52 20.07
C GLY A 72 17.14 -16.82 20.26
N HIS A 73 17.12 -15.51 20.46
CA HIS A 73 15.90 -14.72 20.59
C HIS A 73 16.05 -13.36 19.90
N VAL A 74 14.95 -12.64 19.70
CA VAL A 74 14.95 -11.33 19.08
C VAL A 74 15.60 -10.31 20.03
N CYS A 75 16.71 -9.72 19.60
CA CYS A 75 17.41 -8.65 20.30
C CYS A 75 17.30 -7.33 19.50
N PRO A 76 17.62 -6.17 20.08
CA PRO A 76 17.53 -4.88 19.37
C PRO A 76 18.32 -4.87 18.06
N GLU A 77 19.46 -5.51 18.04
CA GLU A 77 20.30 -5.60 16.82
C GLU A 77 19.62 -6.43 15.73
N SER A 78 19.12 -7.63 16.05
CA SER A 78 18.41 -8.47 15.08
C SER A 78 17.06 -7.90 14.66
N PHE A 79 16.42 -7.08 15.52
CA PHE A 79 15.17 -6.41 15.18
C PHE A 79 15.37 -5.32 14.12
N TRP A 80 16.38 -4.45 14.29
CA TRP A 80 16.54 -3.29 13.42
C TRP A 80 17.40 -3.55 12.18
N HIS A 81 18.29 -4.52 12.21
CA HIS A 81 19.31 -4.72 11.18
C HIS A 81 19.16 -6.01 10.37
N SER A 82 18.13 -6.84 10.66
CA SER A 82 17.99 -8.11 9.95
C SER A 82 17.62 -7.91 8.47
N TYR A 83 16.51 -7.23 8.19
CA TYR A 83 16.10 -6.97 6.81
C TYR A 83 15.12 -5.79 6.75
N ASN A 84 15.50 -4.76 6.04
CA ASN A 84 14.71 -3.54 5.87
C ASN A 84 14.52 -3.25 4.38
N THR A 85 13.32 -2.84 4.01
CA THR A 85 13.04 -2.36 2.67
C THR A 85 12.19 -1.10 2.71
N TRP A 86 12.35 -0.29 1.70
CA TRP A 86 11.48 0.85 1.45
C TRP A 86 11.06 0.85 -0.01
N GLY A 87 9.90 1.41 -0.29
CA GLY A 87 9.37 1.49 -1.64
C GLY A 87 8.43 2.66 -1.83
N LEU A 88 8.34 3.07 -3.08
CA LEU A 88 7.37 4.05 -3.57
C LEU A 88 6.45 3.35 -4.56
N GLY A 89 5.17 3.62 -4.50
CA GLY A 89 4.23 2.93 -5.38
C GLY A 89 2.96 3.71 -5.67
N ILE A 90 2.20 3.13 -6.56
CA ILE A 90 0.87 3.58 -6.94
C ILE A 90 -0.09 2.39 -6.88
N ALA A 91 -1.30 2.63 -6.39
CA ALA A 91 -2.36 1.63 -6.38
C ALA A 91 -3.69 2.23 -6.83
N TYR A 92 -4.48 1.41 -7.50
CA TYR A 92 -5.88 1.69 -7.80
C TYR A 92 -6.77 0.91 -6.84
N LYS A 93 -7.79 1.58 -6.30
CA LYS A 93 -8.71 1.04 -5.29
C LYS A 93 -10.15 1.13 -5.78
N PRO A 94 -10.64 0.18 -6.59
CA PRO A 94 -12.04 0.11 -6.96
C PRO A 94 -12.90 -0.25 -5.73
N CYS A 95 -14.00 0.46 -5.55
CA CYS A 95 -14.97 0.22 -4.48
C CYS A 95 -15.88 -0.95 -4.82
N VAL A 96 -15.84 -2.01 -4.00
CA VAL A 96 -16.62 -3.25 -4.20
C VAL A 96 -17.74 -3.43 -3.17
N VAL A 97 -17.63 -2.78 -2.02
CA VAL A 97 -18.67 -2.81 -0.98
C VAL A 97 -19.05 -1.38 -0.62
N ARG A 98 -20.34 -1.10 -0.51
CA ARG A 98 -20.86 0.21 -0.14
C ARG A 98 -21.92 0.09 0.94
N GLY A 99 -21.71 0.81 2.04
CA GLY A 99 -22.65 0.96 3.12
C GLY A 99 -22.85 2.44 3.47
N ARG A 100 -23.69 2.72 4.45
CA ARG A 100 -23.99 4.10 4.86
C ARG A 100 -22.79 4.83 5.47
N ASN A 101 -22.06 4.12 6.33
CA ASN A 101 -20.92 4.68 7.09
C ASN A 101 -19.61 3.91 6.86
N HIS A 102 -19.59 2.97 5.92
CA HIS A 102 -18.45 2.14 5.62
C HIS A 102 -18.43 1.77 4.13
N TYR A 103 -17.27 1.47 3.61
CA TYR A 103 -17.08 0.95 2.26
C TYR A 103 -15.82 0.12 2.17
N GLY A 104 -15.78 -0.78 1.21
CA GLY A 104 -14.64 -1.67 0.97
C GLY A 104 -14.10 -1.52 -0.43
N ASN A 105 -12.77 -1.48 -0.54
CA ASN A 105 -12.03 -1.38 -1.79
C ASN A 105 -11.13 -2.60 -1.99
N LEU A 106 -11.07 -3.10 -3.22
CA LEU A 106 -9.92 -3.89 -3.62
C LEU A 106 -8.74 -2.93 -3.82
N ARG A 107 -7.53 -3.36 -3.47
CA ARG A 107 -6.32 -2.60 -3.71
C ARG A 107 -5.43 -3.38 -4.67
N ILE A 108 -5.08 -2.77 -5.80
CA ILE A 108 -4.22 -3.35 -6.81
C ILE A 108 -3.17 -2.30 -7.15
N GLY A 109 -1.90 -2.63 -6.98
CA GLY A 109 -0.84 -1.65 -7.16
C GLY A 109 0.50 -2.25 -7.52
N ALA A 110 1.44 -1.35 -7.78
CA ALA A 110 2.83 -1.70 -8.02
C ALA A 110 3.75 -0.69 -7.33
N SER A 111 4.94 -1.13 -6.98
CA SER A 111 5.97 -0.29 -6.37
C SER A 111 7.36 -0.61 -6.88
N GLY A 112 8.25 0.36 -6.73
CA GLY A 112 9.68 0.18 -6.84
C GLY A 112 10.36 0.65 -5.57
N GLY A 113 11.41 -0.01 -5.16
CA GLY A 113 12.10 0.29 -3.91
C GLY A 113 13.47 -0.35 -3.82
N SER A 114 13.99 -0.45 -2.62
CA SER A 114 15.29 -1.07 -2.36
C SER A 114 15.34 -1.68 -0.97
N ASN A 115 16.19 -2.68 -0.82
CA ASN A 115 16.59 -3.26 0.46
C ASN A 115 17.96 -2.76 0.94
N THR A 116 18.42 -1.59 0.47
CA THR A 116 19.74 -1.00 0.67
C THR A 116 20.84 -1.57 -0.25
N HIS A 117 20.66 -2.77 -0.79
CA HIS A 117 21.63 -3.43 -1.67
C HIS A 117 21.10 -3.57 -3.10
N ASP A 118 19.85 -4.05 -3.23
CA ASP A 118 19.23 -4.38 -4.50
C ASP A 118 17.99 -3.53 -4.74
N PHE A 119 17.67 -3.32 -6.03
CA PHE A 119 16.40 -2.76 -6.44
C PHE A 119 15.31 -3.84 -6.32
N LEU A 120 14.16 -3.45 -5.77
CA LEU A 120 13.00 -4.31 -5.60
C LEU A 120 11.82 -3.74 -6.38
N ALA A 121 11.15 -4.59 -7.13
CA ALA A 121 9.85 -4.30 -7.71
C ALA A 121 8.76 -5.07 -6.96
N GLY A 122 7.64 -4.43 -6.68
CA GLY A 122 6.53 -5.03 -5.94
C GLY A 122 5.21 -4.96 -6.68
N ILE A 123 4.41 -6.02 -6.56
CA ILE A 123 3.00 -6.04 -6.93
C ILE A 123 2.20 -6.17 -5.64
N HIS A 124 1.19 -5.32 -5.48
CA HIS A 124 0.38 -5.24 -4.27
C HIS A 124 -1.06 -5.59 -4.58
N VAL A 125 -1.60 -6.56 -3.85
CA VAL A 125 -3.01 -6.93 -3.92
C VAL A 125 -3.56 -6.98 -2.50
N GLY A 126 -4.77 -6.46 -2.30
CA GLY A 126 -5.38 -6.46 -0.99
C GLY A 126 -6.85 -6.07 -1.00
N TYR A 127 -7.44 -6.15 0.17
CA TYR A 127 -8.77 -5.62 0.46
C TYR A 127 -8.67 -4.64 1.63
N GLU A 128 -9.20 -3.46 1.43
CA GLU A 128 -9.24 -2.41 2.43
C GLU A 128 -10.68 -2.10 2.80
N HIS A 129 -10.98 -2.05 4.09
CA HIS A 129 -12.30 -1.66 4.59
C HIS A 129 -12.22 -0.38 5.40
N ASN A 130 -13.03 0.59 5.04
CA ASN A 130 -13.02 1.94 5.58
C ASN A 130 -14.29 2.22 6.38
N TYR A 131 -14.14 2.82 7.55
CA TYR A 131 -15.22 3.31 8.42
C TYR A 131 -15.14 4.81 8.53
N ALA A 132 -16.23 5.50 8.16
CA ALA A 132 -16.33 6.94 8.28
C ALA A 132 -16.45 7.34 9.76
N LEU A 133 -15.58 8.23 10.20
CA LEU A 133 -15.59 8.85 11.53
C LEU A 133 -16.12 10.29 11.43
N ARG A 134 -16.15 10.98 12.57
CA ARG A 134 -16.52 12.41 12.63
C ARG A 134 -15.43 13.26 11.93
N HIS A 135 -15.81 14.45 11.47
CA HIS A 135 -14.92 15.43 10.82
C HIS A 135 -14.24 14.93 9.54
N GLY A 136 -14.84 13.93 8.85
CA GLY A 136 -14.31 13.40 7.59
C GLY A 136 -13.13 12.43 7.72
N TRP A 137 -12.68 12.13 8.94
CA TRP A 137 -11.68 11.11 9.19
C TRP A 137 -12.22 9.73 8.87
N LYS A 138 -11.34 8.79 8.52
CA LYS A 138 -11.70 7.39 8.36
C LYS A 138 -10.70 6.51 9.11
N LEU A 139 -11.23 5.48 9.76
CA LEU A 139 -10.45 4.34 10.23
C LEU A 139 -10.49 3.28 9.14
N TYR A 140 -9.38 2.62 8.86
CA TYR A 140 -9.37 1.51 7.94
C TYR A 140 -8.56 0.34 8.47
N TRP A 141 -8.92 -0.85 8.01
CA TRP A 141 -8.06 -2.02 8.05
C TRP A 141 -7.90 -2.56 6.64
N GLN A 142 -6.76 -3.17 6.39
CA GLN A 142 -6.40 -3.73 5.09
C GLN A 142 -5.78 -5.11 5.29
N ALA A 143 -6.35 -6.11 4.61
CA ALA A 143 -5.65 -7.37 4.37
C ALA A 143 -4.87 -7.22 3.07
N LYS A 144 -3.58 -7.49 3.10
CA LYS A 144 -2.69 -7.31 1.93
C LYS A 144 -1.84 -8.54 1.69
N CYS A 145 -1.50 -8.74 0.43
CA CYS A 145 -0.51 -9.68 -0.03
C CYS A 145 0.36 -8.97 -1.08
N ASP A 146 1.63 -8.82 -0.78
CA ASP A 146 2.59 -8.19 -1.67
C ASP A 146 3.54 -9.24 -2.23
N LEU A 147 3.81 -9.17 -3.52
CA LEU A 147 4.81 -9.97 -4.22
C LEU A 147 6.01 -9.09 -4.53
N MET A 148 7.18 -9.41 -4.00
CA MET A 148 8.42 -8.62 -4.16
C MET A 148 9.44 -9.37 -5.00
N VAL A 149 9.96 -8.74 -6.05
CA VAL A 149 10.90 -9.34 -7.01
C VAL A 149 12.05 -8.34 -7.32
N PRO A 150 13.30 -8.77 -7.44
CA PRO A 150 13.86 -10.05 -7.02
C PRO A 150 14.08 -10.11 -5.50
N ASN A 151 13.50 -11.08 -4.83
CA ASN A 151 13.73 -11.25 -3.41
C ASN A 151 13.71 -12.73 -3.02
N HIS A 152 14.86 -13.28 -2.67
CA HIS A 152 14.99 -14.66 -2.23
C HIS A 152 14.59 -14.88 -0.77
N LYS A 153 14.60 -13.81 0.05
CA LYS A 153 14.30 -13.90 1.49
C LYS A 153 12.83 -13.67 1.84
N ASP A 154 12.08 -12.98 0.95
CA ASP A 154 10.75 -12.49 1.32
C ASP A 154 9.91 -12.19 0.06
N LEU A 155 9.62 -13.26 -0.69
CA LEU A 155 8.89 -13.16 -1.96
C LEU A 155 7.44 -12.69 -1.76
N PHE A 156 6.78 -13.21 -0.73
CA PHE A 156 5.40 -12.89 -0.37
C PHE A 156 5.33 -12.22 1.00
N ARG A 157 4.61 -11.12 1.11
CA ARG A 157 4.35 -10.40 2.35
C ARG A 157 2.85 -10.33 2.58
N THR A 158 2.35 -11.16 3.46
CA THR A 158 0.91 -11.25 3.75
C THR A 158 0.63 -10.82 5.18
N GLY A 159 -0.38 -9.98 5.38
CA GLY A 159 -0.73 -9.53 6.72
C GLY A 159 -1.87 -8.53 6.76
N ILE A 160 -2.03 -7.94 7.94
CA ILE A 160 -3.08 -6.97 8.23
C ILE A 160 -2.44 -5.65 8.64
N VAL A 161 -2.93 -4.57 8.03
CA VAL A 161 -2.59 -3.19 8.34
C VAL A 161 -3.82 -2.48 8.88
N ILE A 162 -3.63 -1.64 9.89
CA ILE A 162 -4.67 -0.77 10.44
C ILE A 162 -4.16 0.67 10.36
N GLY A 163 -5.03 1.59 10.05
CA GLY A 163 -4.62 2.98 9.90
C GLY A 163 -5.76 3.98 9.87
N PHE A 164 -5.38 5.23 9.71
CA PHE A 164 -6.28 6.37 9.64
C PHE A 164 -6.08 7.14 8.34
N LYS A 165 -7.18 7.73 7.85
CA LYS A 165 -7.18 8.65 6.73
C LYS A 165 -7.70 10.01 7.20
N ILE A 166 -6.94 11.04 6.88
CA ILE A 166 -7.20 12.42 7.26
C ILE A 166 -7.55 13.20 5.98
N PRO A 167 -8.69 13.90 5.93
CA PRO A 167 -9.01 14.74 4.78
C PRO A 167 -8.02 15.90 4.71
N THR A 168 -7.53 16.23 3.52
CA THR A 168 -6.62 17.37 3.31
C THR A 168 -7.37 18.65 2.95
N LYS A 169 -8.60 18.55 2.48
CA LYS A 169 -9.63 19.62 2.35
C LYS A 169 -10.92 19.06 1.75
#